data_ca401c227c450628afebe2036f5dc4a7
#
_entry.id   ca401c227c450628afebe2036f5dc4a7
#
_cell.length_a   1.000
_cell.length_b   1.000
_cell.length_c   1.000
_cell.angle_alpha   90.00
_cell.angle_beta   90.00
_cell.angle_gamma   90.00
#
_symmetry.space_group_name_H-M   'P 1'
#
loop_
_entity.id
_entity.type
_entity.pdbx_description
1 polymer ?
#
loop_
_entity_poly.entity_id
_entity_poly.type
_entity_poly.pdbx_seq_one_letter_code
_entity_poly.pdbx_strand_id
1 'polypeptide(L)'
;MGATDVHIDEDLCTGCGACVHDCIQHNLVLENGKAHPLTECMKCGHCVAICPEGAPSIPAYADSPIDFDPATFDLPTENLLNSIKFRRSIRAFKDEPISMEHLHLLMEAGGHTPTAKNTQMCRFDFLQDSLLEFKELIWEYLAEVYETDRIMPIPAETLGRFIENRRADPKDDYLFRDAPAVLFIESPDPLDAGLAAGAIEMVAHTLGIGVLYNGYLRRVVDSCPAARAYFDMSDERGLNVCMLLGYQQKRYYRTAPRRFPSVVLR
;
A
#
# COMPACT_ATOMS: atom_id res chain seq x y z
N MET A 1 26.06 -24.35 -8.52
CA MET A 1 25.93 -23.71 -7.20
C MET A 1 24.81 -22.69 -7.39
N GLY A 2 23.64 -22.90 -6.78
CA GLY A 2 22.57 -21.92 -6.78
C GLY A 2 23.08 -20.67 -6.07
N ALA A 3 22.78 -19.49 -6.61
CA ALA A 3 23.11 -18.24 -5.95
C ALA A 3 22.42 -18.24 -4.58
N THR A 4 23.20 -18.14 -3.50
CA THR A 4 22.66 -17.95 -2.17
C THR A 4 21.93 -16.61 -2.16
N ASP A 5 20.72 -16.57 -1.60
CA ASP A 5 19.90 -15.34 -1.56
C ASP A 5 20.55 -14.22 -0.74
N VAL A 6 21.51 -14.55 0.12
CA VAL A 6 22.29 -13.63 0.94
C VAL A 6 23.77 -13.80 0.61
N HIS A 7 24.46 -12.72 0.38
CA HIS A 7 25.91 -12.64 0.23
C HIS A 7 26.54 -12.04 1.49
N ILE A 8 27.63 -12.62 1.97
CA ILE A 8 28.42 -12.11 3.09
C ILE A 8 29.77 -11.66 2.54
N ASP A 9 30.10 -10.41 2.71
CA ASP A 9 31.45 -9.90 2.44
C ASP A 9 32.36 -10.34 3.58
N GLU A 10 33.27 -11.30 3.27
CA GLU A 10 34.17 -11.88 4.25
C GLU A 10 35.25 -10.89 4.75
N ASP A 11 35.60 -9.90 3.95
CA ASP A 11 36.55 -8.86 4.35
C ASP A 11 35.97 -7.92 5.41
N LEU A 12 34.65 -7.63 5.31
CA LEU A 12 33.93 -6.83 6.28
C LEU A 12 33.47 -7.66 7.50
N CYS A 13 33.23 -8.96 7.32
CA CYS A 13 32.66 -9.77 8.39
C CYS A 13 33.66 -9.98 9.54
N THR A 14 33.35 -9.53 10.73
CA THR A 14 34.13 -9.70 11.97
C THR A 14 33.80 -10.99 12.72
N GLY A 15 32.83 -11.78 12.28
CA GLY A 15 32.42 -13.01 12.96
C GLY A 15 31.68 -12.78 14.28
N CYS A 16 31.13 -11.60 14.52
CA CYS A 16 30.43 -11.25 15.77
C CYS A 16 29.19 -12.08 16.06
N GLY A 17 28.60 -12.75 15.06
CA GLY A 17 27.44 -13.63 15.19
C GLY A 17 26.10 -12.94 15.30
N ALA A 18 26.00 -11.62 15.26
CA ALA A 18 24.73 -10.89 15.40
C ALA A 18 23.69 -11.38 14.38
N CYS A 19 24.05 -11.46 13.10
CA CYS A 19 23.17 -11.94 12.03
C CYS A 19 22.77 -13.42 12.17
N VAL A 20 23.63 -14.25 12.75
CA VAL A 20 23.33 -15.67 13.02
C VAL A 20 22.25 -15.80 14.12
N HIS A 21 22.39 -15.03 15.18
CA HIS A 21 21.43 -15.04 16.31
C HIS A 21 20.08 -14.45 15.94
N ASP A 22 20.03 -13.44 15.07
CA ASP A 22 18.80 -12.77 14.64
C ASP A 22 18.05 -13.49 13.51
N CYS A 23 18.67 -14.45 12.85
CA CYS A 23 18.05 -15.17 11.75
C CYS A 23 16.94 -16.10 12.21
N ILE A 24 15.67 -15.71 11.97
CA ILE A 24 14.50 -16.52 12.36
C ILE A 24 14.43 -17.87 11.65
N GLN A 25 15.06 -18.02 10.49
CA GLN A 25 15.14 -19.29 9.77
C GLN A 25 16.35 -20.14 10.18
N HIS A 26 17.22 -19.64 11.07
CA HIS A 26 18.50 -20.27 11.42
C HIS A 26 19.34 -20.62 10.20
N ASN A 27 19.26 -19.79 9.16
CA ASN A 27 19.91 -20.03 7.86
C ASN A 27 21.34 -19.44 7.76
N LEU A 28 21.87 -18.95 8.86
CA LEU A 28 23.25 -18.45 8.95
C LEU A 28 24.00 -19.19 10.04
N VAL A 29 25.25 -19.52 9.78
CA VAL A 29 26.16 -20.17 10.75
C VAL A 29 27.49 -19.44 10.80
N LEU A 30 28.24 -19.60 11.89
CA LEU A 30 29.62 -19.17 11.96
C LEU A 30 30.56 -20.34 11.61
N GLU A 31 31.35 -20.17 10.57
CA GLU A 31 32.41 -21.11 10.19
C GLU A 31 33.71 -20.33 9.99
N ASN A 32 34.79 -20.81 10.56
CA ASN A 32 36.11 -20.16 10.50
C ASN A 32 36.10 -18.66 10.89
N GLY A 33 35.22 -18.28 11.81
CA GLY A 33 35.08 -16.90 12.28
C GLY A 33 34.34 -15.97 11.33
N LYS A 34 33.65 -16.49 10.33
CA LYS A 34 32.79 -15.73 9.39
C LYS A 34 31.39 -16.29 9.36
N ALA A 35 30.43 -15.45 9.00
CA ALA A 35 29.05 -15.89 8.80
C ALA A 35 28.89 -16.49 7.40
N HIS A 36 28.18 -17.61 7.29
CA HIS A 36 27.88 -18.27 6.02
C HIS A 36 26.39 -18.64 5.93
N PRO A 37 25.72 -18.42 4.78
CA PRO A 37 24.36 -18.90 4.53
C PRO A 37 24.37 -20.40 4.21
N LEU A 38 23.34 -21.12 4.72
CA LEU A 38 23.20 -22.58 4.54
C LEU A 38 22.37 -22.95 3.31
N THR A 39 21.21 -22.28 3.11
CA THR A 39 20.21 -22.64 2.10
C THR A 39 19.55 -21.38 1.53
N GLU A 40 18.48 -21.56 0.74
CA GLU A 40 17.59 -20.48 0.33
C GLU A 40 16.96 -19.78 1.56
N CYS A 41 16.74 -18.47 1.46
CA CYS A 41 16.16 -17.70 2.54
C CYS A 41 14.97 -16.84 2.07
N MET A 42 14.17 -16.38 3.05
CA MET A 42 13.02 -15.49 2.81
C MET A 42 13.41 -14.03 2.51
N LYS A 43 14.69 -13.73 2.43
CA LYS A 43 15.23 -12.39 2.09
C LYS A 43 14.68 -11.25 2.96
N CYS A 44 14.43 -11.51 4.24
CA CYS A 44 13.81 -10.53 5.13
C CYS A 44 14.70 -9.33 5.51
N GLY A 45 15.98 -9.34 5.19
CA GLY A 45 16.93 -8.24 5.44
C GLY A 45 17.42 -8.09 6.88
N HIS A 46 16.97 -8.89 7.84
CA HIS A 46 17.38 -8.78 9.25
C HIS A 46 18.88 -8.86 9.43
N CYS A 47 19.55 -9.78 8.72
CA CYS A 47 21.01 -9.91 8.77
C CYS A 47 21.73 -8.67 8.24
N VAL A 48 21.15 -8.00 7.25
CA VAL A 48 21.66 -6.73 6.70
C VAL A 48 21.52 -5.62 7.73
N ALA A 49 20.32 -5.47 8.29
CA ALA A 49 19.99 -4.40 9.22
C ALA A 49 20.73 -4.47 10.56
N ILE A 50 21.05 -5.68 11.04
CA ILE A 50 21.69 -5.87 12.37
C ILE A 50 23.22 -5.83 12.31
N CYS A 51 23.84 -5.91 11.12
CA CYS A 51 25.28 -6.01 10.99
C CYS A 51 25.96 -4.66 11.18
N PRO A 52 26.82 -4.47 12.20
CA PRO A 52 27.50 -3.20 12.43
C PRO A 52 28.51 -2.84 11.33
N GLU A 53 29.01 -3.85 10.60
CA GLU A 53 30.03 -3.66 9.56
C GLU A 53 29.45 -3.68 8.13
N GLY A 54 28.13 -3.87 7.98
CA GLY A 54 27.48 -3.92 6.67
C GLY A 54 27.89 -5.10 5.79
N ALA A 55 28.40 -6.20 6.37
CA ALA A 55 28.91 -7.35 5.64
C ALA A 55 27.84 -8.14 4.86
N PRO A 56 26.59 -8.35 5.35
CA PRO A 56 25.56 -9.03 4.59
C PRO A 56 24.89 -8.13 3.55
N SER A 57 24.55 -8.72 2.40
CA SER A 57 23.74 -8.08 1.35
C SER A 57 22.76 -9.07 0.73
N ILE A 58 21.71 -8.55 0.08
CA ILE A 58 20.73 -9.34 -0.68
C ILE A 58 20.76 -8.84 -2.12
N PRO A 59 21.55 -9.44 -3.00
CA PRO A 59 21.75 -8.95 -4.38
C PRO A 59 20.47 -8.90 -5.24
N ALA A 60 19.43 -9.61 -4.82
CA ALA A 60 18.12 -9.59 -5.50
C ALA A 60 17.36 -8.27 -5.33
N TYR A 61 17.72 -7.42 -4.35
CA TYR A 61 17.10 -6.14 -4.09
C TYR A 61 17.94 -5.00 -4.66
N ALA A 62 17.28 -4.08 -5.36
CA ALA A 62 17.93 -2.88 -5.90
C ALA A 62 18.08 -1.78 -4.84
N ASP A 63 17.29 -1.87 -3.76
CA ASP A 63 17.30 -0.91 -2.66
C ASP A 63 18.57 -1.07 -1.81
N SER A 64 19.16 0.06 -1.43
CA SER A 64 20.36 0.09 -0.59
C SER A 64 19.97 0.43 0.85
N PRO A 65 20.51 -0.29 1.86
CA PRO A 65 20.23 0.03 3.25
C PRO A 65 20.71 1.45 3.60
N ILE A 66 19.97 2.12 4.46
CA ILE A 66 20.28 3.46 4.98
C ILE A 66 20.73 3.29 6.44
N ASP A 67 21.87 3.86 6.79
CA ASP A 67 22.37 3.84 8.16
C ASP A 67 21.44 4.63 9.08
N PHE A 68 21.23 4.12 10.29
CA PHE A 68 20.37 4.77 11.28
C PHE A 68 20.96 6.11 11.73
N ASP A 69 20.18 7.18 11.52
CA ASP A 69 20.47 8.53 12.03
C ASP A 69 19.29 9.02 12.88
N PRO A 70 19.49 9.20 14.21
CA PRO A 70 18.43 9.69 15.09
C PRO A 70 17.78 11.00 14.65
N ALA A 71 18.51 11.85 13.93
CA ALA A 71 17.99 13.14 13.47
C ALA A 71 16.90 12.98 12.40
N THR A 72 16.92 11.90 11.64
CA THR A 72 15.98 11.64 10.55
C THR A 72 15.05 10.47 10.81
N PHE A 73 15.44 9.48 11.61
CA PHE A 73 14.67 8.27 11.90
C PHE A 73 13.78 8.40 13.14
N ASP A 74 14.17 9.24 14.12
CA ASP A 74 13.35 9.44 15.31
C ASP A 74 12.16 10.33 15.02
N LEU A 75 10.96 9.78 15.22
CA LEU A 75 9.70 10.49 15.08
C LEU A 75 9.08 10.73 16.45
N PRO A 76 8.91 12.01 16.90
CA PRO A 76 8.27 12.29 18.18
C PRO A 76 6.89 11.65 18.27
N THR A 77 6.66 10.86 19.32
CA THR A 77 5.40 10.09 19.51
C THR A 77 4.16 10.97 19.43
N GLU A 78 4.21 12.17 20.01
CA GLU A 78 3.07 13.10 19.98
C GLU A 78 2.76 13.56 18.56
N ASN A 79 3.77 13.84 17.73
CA ASN A 79 3.59 14.24 16.33
C ASN A 79 2.93 13.14 15.53
N LEU A 80 3.39 11.89 15.68
CA LEU A 80 2.81 10.74 15.02
C LEU A 80 1.35 10.52 15.44
N LEU A 81 1.06 10.55 16.75
CA LEU A 81 -0.30 10.41 17.26
C LEU A 81 -1.23 11.54 16.77
N ASN A 82 -0.74 12.77 16.72
CA ASN A 82 -1.50 13.90 16.22
C ASN A 82 -1.80 13.76 14.73
N SER A 83 -0.85 13.31 13.92
CA SER A 83 -1.05 12.99 12.50
C SER A 83 -2.11 11.90 12.32
N ILE A 84 -2.04 10.81 13.08
CA ILE A 84 -3.02 9.72 13.05
C ILE A 84 -4.42 10.22 13.42
N LYS A 85 -4.55 11.09 14.44
CA LYS A 85 -5.83 11.65 14.89
C LYS A 85 -6.39 12.67 13.90
N PHE A 86 -5.55 13.42 13.22
CA PHE A 86 -5.93 14.51 12.33
C PHE A 86 -6.29 14.02 10.94
N ARG A 87 -5.61 12.97 10.42
CA ARG A 87 -5.93 12.38 9.12
C ARG A 87 -7.38 11.92 9.07
N ARG A 88 -8.01 12.00 7.92
CA ARG A 88 -9.40 11.63 7.71
C ARG A 88 -9.70 11.33 6.25
N SER A 89 -10.81 10.67 6.00
CA SER A 89 -11.30 10.45 4.63
C SER A 89 -11.57 11.78 3.94
N ILE A 90 -10.84 12.06 2.88
CA ILE A 90 -10.99 13.26 2.05
C ILE A 90 -11.96 12.95 0.92
N ARG A 91 -12.88 13.87 0.64
CA ARG A 91 -13.95 13.71 -0.36
C ARG A 91 -14.09 14.91 -1.29
N ALA A 92 -13.12 15.81 -1.25
CA ALA A 92 -13.01 16.96 -2.14
C ALA A 92 -11.54 17.18 -2.44
N PHE A 93 -11.20 17.04 -3.69
CA PHE A 93 -9.83 17.09 -4.21
C PHE A 93 -9.67 18.32 -5.10
N LYS A 94 -8.45 18.80 -5.24
CA LYS A 94 -8.09 19.76 -6.27
C LYS A 94 -8.02 19.04 -7.61
N ASP A 95 -8.33 19.75 -8.68
CA ASP A 95 -8.07 19.30 -10.06
C ASP A 95 -6.59 19.53 -10.39
N GLU A 96 -5.74 18.71 -9.77
CA GLU A 96 -4.28 18.80 -9.86
C GLU A 96 -3.70 17.39 -9.78
N PRO A 97 -2.90 16.95 -10.75
CA PRO A 97 -2.29 15.63 -10.74
C PRO A 97 -1.28 15.49 -9.60
N ILE A 98 -1.16 14.29 -9.05
CA ILE A 98 -0.10 13.95 -8.10
C ILE A 98 1.22 13.91 -8.85
N SER A 99 2.24 14.63 -8.35
CA SER A 99 3.56 14.62 -8.96
C SER A 99 4.22 13.24 -8.90
N MET A 100 5.06 12.94 -9.88
CA MET A 100 5.81 11.68 -9.89
C MET A 100 6.71 11.50 -8.67
N GLU A 101 7.28 12.60 -8.15
CA GLU A 101 8.05 12.60 -6.91
C GLU A 101 7.20 12.12 -5.73
N HIS A 102 6.01 12.69 -5.55
CA HIS A 102 5.10 12.27 -4.49
C HIS A 102 4.60 10.84 -4.70
N LEU A 103 4.34 10.43 -5.95
CA LEU A 103 3.95 9.05 -6.24
C LEU A 103 5.04 8.06 -5.83
N HIS A 104 6.31 8.35 -6.13
CA HIS A 104 7.42 7.50 -5.70
C HIS A 104 7.45 7.33 -4.18
N LEU A 105 7.32 8.43 -3.42
CA LEU A 105 7.28 8.36 -1.95
C LEU A 105 6.10 7.52 -1.41
N LEU A 106 4.93 7.60 -2.07
CA LEU A 106 3.78 6.77 -1.70
C LEU A 106 4.04 5.29 -1.96
N MET A 107 4.65 4.96 -3.10
CA MET A 107 4.94 3.56 -3.46
C MET A 107 6.06 2.99 -2.59
N GLU A 108 7.07 3.78 -2.28
CA GLU A 108 8.13 3.43 -1.32
C GLU A 108 7.54 3.09 0.06
N ALA A 109 6.65 3.93 0.58
CA ALA A 109 5.97 3.66 1.84
C ALA A 109 5.17 2.35 1.82
N GLY A 110 4.45 2.08 0.74
CA GLY A 110 3.69 0.84 0.57
C GLY A 110 4.59 -0.40 0.45
N GLY A 111 5.71 -0.27 -0.27
CA GLY A 111 6.67 -1.34 -0.51
C GLY A 111 7.46 -1.76 0.75
N HIS A 112 7.67 -0.84 1.68
CA HIS A 112 8.42 -1.11 2.92
C HIS A 112 7.55 -1.64 4.08
N THR A 113 6.30 -2.00 3.83
CA THR A 113 5.46 -2.60 4.87
C THR A 113 5.73 -4.11 5.02
N PRO A 114 5.63 -4.66 6.24
CA PRO A 114 5.83 -6.08 6.43
C PRO A 114 4.77 -6.90 5.70
N THR A 115 5.18 -8.03 5.15
CA THR A 115 4.28 -9.02 4.53
C THR A 115 4.49 -10.40 5.14
N ALA A 116 3.48 -11.25 5.05
CA ALA A 116 3.60 -12.63 5.53
C ALA A 116 4.80 -13.33 4.89
N LYS A 117 5.73 -13.85 5.71
CA LYS A 117 6.99 -14.50 5.24
C LYS A 117 7.84 -13.64 4.30
N ASN A 118 7.69 -12.32 4.36
CA ASN A 118 8.39 -11.39 3.47
C ASN A 118 8.13 -11.66 1.97
N THR A 119 6.92 -12.06 1.62
CA THR A 119 6.57 -12.41 0.23
C THR A 119 6.58 -11.21 -0.70
N GLN A 120 6.33 -9.99 -0.18
CA GLN A 120 6.32 -8.72 -0.93
C GLN A 120 5.41 -8.79 -2.17
N MET A 121 4.26 -9.46 -2.05
CA MET A 121 3.35 -9.73 -3.16
C MET A 121 2.26 -8.67 -3.36
N CYS A 122 2.31 -7.55 -2.65
CA CYS A 122 1.43 -6.43 -2.93
C CYS A 122 1.73 -5.86 -4.32
N ARG A 123 0.67 -5.74 -5.14
CA ARG A 123 0.72 -5.05 -6.43
C ARG A 123 -0.05 -3.75 -6.31
N PHE A 124 0.53 -2.70 -6.87
CA PHE A 124 0.00 -1.34 -6.83
C PHE A 124 -0.34 -0.89 -8.25
N ASP A 125 -1.63 -0.72 -8.55
CA ASP A 125 -2.10 -0.18 -9.82
C ASP A 125 -2.56 1.26 -9.62
N PHE A 126 -1.76 2.21 -10.08
CA PHE A 126 -2.03 3.64 -9.97
C PHE A 126 -2.54 4.19 -11.28
N LEU A 127 -3.74 4.81 -11.25
CA LEU A 127 -4.37 5.44 -12.38
C LEU A 127 -4.46 6.94 -12.15
N GLN A 128 -3.93 7.70 -13.09
CA GLN A 128 -4.06 9.14 -13.19
C GLN A 128 -4.32 9.55 -14.64
N ASP A 129 -3.37 9.31 -15.54
CA ASP A 129 -3.46 9.75 -16.94
C ASP A 129 -4.57 9.02 -17.70
N SER A 130 -4.78 7.73 -17.42
CA SER A 130 -5.84 6.90 -18.02
C SER A 130 -7.13 6.84 -17.19
N LEU A 131 -7.24 7.65 -16.14
CA LEU A 131 -8.37 7.58 -15.21
C LEU A 131 -9.70 7.92 -15.88
N LEU A 132 -9.72 8.84 -16.84
CA LEU A 132 -10.97 9.22 -17.55
C LEU A 132 -11.54 8.03 -18.33
N GLU A 133 -10.70 7.35 -19.10
CA GLU A 133 -11.07 6.16 -19.86
C GLU A 133 -11.58 5.04 -18.93
N PHE A 134 -10.88 4.84 -17.81
CA PHE A 134 -11.30 3.86 -16.81
C PHE A 134 -12.64 4.21 -16.15
N LYS A 135 -12.90 5.49 -15.88
CA LYS A 135 -14.20 5.96 -15.38
C LYS A 135 -15.32 5.62 -16.34
N GLU A 136 -15.13 5.84 -17.64
CA GLU A 136 -16.13 5.53 -18.68
C GLU A 136 -16.42 4.03 -18.68
N LEU A 137 -15.41 3.17 -18.70
CA LEU A 137 -15.56 1.72 -18.62
C LEU A 137 -16.40 1.28 -17.39
N ILE A 138 -16.15 1.85 -16.23
CA ILE A 138 -16.88 1.52 -15.00
C ILE A 138 -18.33 2.01 -15.07
N TRP A 139 -18.58 3.21 -15.59
CA TRP A 139 -19.94 3.74 -15.68
C TRP A 139 -20.77 2.99 -16.74
N GLU A 140 -20.21 2.59 -17.85
CA GLU A 140 -20.86 1.74 -18.86
C GLU A 140 -21.26 0.39 -18.24
N TYR A 141 -20.35 -0.26 -17.54
CA TYR A 141 -20.63 -1.51 -16.83
C TYR A 141 -21.76 -1.37 -15.80
N LEU A 142 -21.75 -0.30 -14.99
CA LEU A 142 -22.79 -0.06 -14.00
C LEU A 142 -24.16 0.20 -14.65
N ALA A 143 -24.21 0.90 -15.78
CA ALA A 143 -25.42 1.13 -16.53
C ALA A 143 -25.99 -0.19 -17.08
N GLU A 144 -25.16 -1.05 -17.67
CA GLU A 144 -25.57 -2.37 -18.13
C GLU A 144 -26.13 -3.25 -17.00
N VAL A 145 -25.43 -3.28 -15.86
CA VAL A 145 -25.87 -4.04 -14.68
C VAL A 145 -27.24 -3.54 -14.18
N TYR A 146 -27.43 -2.24 -14.13
CA TYR A 146 -28.70 -1.62 -13.70
C TYR A 146 -29.86 -1.96 -14.63
N GLU A 147 -29.64 -1.92 -15.94
CA GLU A 147 -30.66 -2.23 -16.96
C GLU A 147 -31.01 -3.71 -17.05
N THR A 148 -30.06 -4.59 -16.72
CA THR A 148 -30.25 -6.05 -16.73
C THR A 148 -30.65 -6.64 -15.38
N ASP A 149 -30.85 -5.79 -14.35
CA ASP A 149 -31.15 -6.19 -12.97
C ASP A 149 -30.20 -7.26 -12.41
N ARG A 150 -28.92 -7.18 -12.83
CA ARG A 150 -27.89 -8.14 -12.41
C ARG A 150 -27.46 -7.84 -10.97
N ILE A 151 -27.28 -8.90 -10.18
CA ILE A 151 -26.85 -8.80 -8.79
C ILE A 151 -25.41 -8.28 -8.69
N MET A 152 -25.22 -7.25 -7.88
CA MET A 152 -23.93 -6.64 -7.57
C MET A 152 -23.62 -6.74 -6.06
N PRO A 153 -22.35 -6.73 -5.65
CA PRO A 153 -21.97 -6.71 -4.23
C PRO A 153 -22.09 -5.31 -3.60
N ILE A 154 -23.02 -4.51 -4.12
CA ILE A 154 -23.48 -3.22 -3.56
C ILE A 154 -25.01 -3.23 -3.49
N PRO A 155 -25.64 -2.53 -2.54
CA PRO A 155 -27.09 -2.50 -2.45
C PRO A 155 -27.73 -1.94 -3.73
N ALA A 156 -28.82 -2.57 -4.20
CA ALA A 156 -29.52 -2.15 -5.42
C ALA A 156 -29.99 -0.69 -5.38
N GLU A 157 -30.48 -0.24 -4.22
CA GLU A 157 -30.84 1.17 -3.99
C GLU A 157 -29.64 2.12 -4.20
N THR A 158 -28.45 1.68 -3.77
CA THR A 158 -27.21 2.47 -3.94
C THR A 158 -26.80 2.54 -5.40
N LEU A 159 -26.88 1.42 -6.12
CA LEU A 159 -26.62 1.37 -7.57
C LEU A 159 -27.61 2.27 -8.31
N GLY A 160 -28.93 2.14 -8.04
CA GLY A 160 -29.96 2.95 -8.64
C GLY A 160 -29.68 4.46 -8.47
N ARG A 161 -29.36 4.87 -7.24
CA ARG A 161 -29.01 6.27 -6.96
C ARG A 161 -27.78 6.75 -7.73
N PHE A 162 -26.74 5.93 -7.88
CA PHE A 162 -25.56 6.31 -8.68
C PHE A 162 -25.92 6.54 -10.14
N ILE A 163 -26.68 5.62 -10.73
CA ILE A 163 -27.10 5.71 -12.14
C ILE A 163 -28.06 6.87 -12.36
N GLU A 164 -29.08 7.03 -11.53
CA GLU A 164 -30.05 8.11 -11.65
C GLU A 164 -29.43 9.48 -11.51
N ASN A 165 -28.55 9.69 -10.53
CA ASN A 165 -27.82 10.94 -10.36
C ASN A 165 -26.99 11.28 -11.59
N ARG A 166 -26.24 10.30 -12.11
CA ARG A 166 -25.41 10.53 -13.30
C ARG A 166 -26.21 10.74 -14.59
N ARG A 167 -27.42 10.14 -14.70
CA ARG A 167 -28.36 10.42 -15.80
C ARG A 167 -28.93 11.84 -15.70
N ALA A 168 -29.19 12.32 -14.49
CA ALA A 168 -29.67 13.69 -14.25
C ALA A 168 -28.57 14.74 -14.45
N ASP A 169 -27.34 14.44 -14.04
CA ASP A 169 -26.17 15.27 -14.23
C ASP A 169 -24.96 14.38 -14.65
N PRO A 170 -24.58 14.39 -15.93
CA PRO A 170 -23.43 13.63 -16.40
C PRO A 170 -22.09 13.97 -15.73
N LYS A 171 -22.02 15.08 -15.00
CA LYS A 171 -20.85 15.47 -14.21
C LYS A 171 -20.88 14.92 -12.78
N ASP A 172 -22.01 14.32 -12.33
CA ASP A 172 -22.02 13.65 -11.03
C ASP A 172 -21.04 12.50 -11.02
N ASP A 173 -20.01 12.62 -10.21
CA ASP A 173 -18.93 11.64 -10.06
C ASP A 173 -18.86 11.12 -8.62
N TYR A 174 -20.03 10.80 -8.04
CA TYR A 174 -20.12 10.34 -6.66
C TYR A 174 -19.21 9.15 -6.38
N LEU A 175 -19.03 8.25 -7.34
CA LEU A 175 -18.22 7.04 -7.17
C LEU A 175 -16.72 7.36 -7.09
N PHE A 176 -16.23 8.27 -7.93
CA PHE A 176 -14.82 8.67 -7.95
C PHE A 176 -14.54 10.01 -7.27
N ARG A 177 -15.59 10.78 -6.90
CA ARG A 177 -15.45 12.05 -6.17
C ARG A 177 -14.58 13.10 -6.85
N ASP A 178 -14.52 13.11 -8.15
CA ASP A 178 -13.62 13.96 -8.94
C ASP A 178 -12.15 13.84 -8.50
N ALA A 179 -11.78 12.71 -7.92
CA ALA A 179 -10.38 12.48 -7.55
C ALA A 179 -9.52 12.41 -8.82
N PRO A 180 -8.35 13.07 -8.82
CA PRO A 180 -7.44 13.05 -9.97
C PRO A 180 -6.70 11.72 -10.12
N ALA A 181 -6.67 10.89 -9.07
CA ALA A 181 -6.00 9.61 -9.11
C ALA A 181 -6.72 8.53 -8.28
N VAL A 182 -6.53 7.29 -8.68
CA VAL A 182 -6.99 6.10 -7.97
C VAL A 182 -5.83 5.12 -7.83
N LEU A 183 -5.69 4.54 -6.64
CA LEU A 183 -4.76 3.45 -6.37
C LEU A 183 -5.55 2.20 -5.98
N PHE A 184 -5.28 1.11 -6.69
CA PHE A 184 -5.73 -0.22 -6.32
C PHE A 184 -4.57 -1.02 -5.74
N ILE A 185 -4.84 -1.81 -4.70
CA ILE A 185 -3.85 -2.69 -4.08
C ILE A 185 -4.42 -4.11 -4.09
N GLU A 186 -3.71 -4.98 -4.79
CA GLU A 186 -3.93 -6.42 -4.82
C GLU A 186 -2.91 -7.13 -3.94
N SER A 187 -3.33 -8.16 -3.22
CA SER A 187 -2.45 -9.06 -2.48
C SER A 187 -3.14 -10.39 -2.21
N PRO A 188 -2.41 -11.51 -2.14
CA PRO A 188 -2.94 -12.77 -1.65
C PRO A 188 -3.41 -12.68 -0.19
N ASP A 189 -2.80 -11.82 0.61
CA ASP A 189 -3.20 -11.56 1.99
C ASP A 189 -3.77 -10.14 2.13
N PRO A 190 -5.07 -10.00 2.49
CA PRO A 190 -5.70 -8.70 2.72
C PRO A 190 -5.05 -7.87 3.83
N LEU A 191 -4.37 -8.51 4.79
CA LEU A 191 -3.64 -7.81 5.85
C LEU A 191 -2.45 -7.06 5.28
N ASP A 192 -1.67 -7.69 4.41
CA ASP A 192 -0.52 -7.07 3.74
C ASP A 192 -0.97 -5.81 2.96
N ALA A 193 -2.05 -5.93 2.17
CA ALA A 193 -2.63 -4.79 1.46
C ALA A 193 -3.12 -3.68 2.39
N GLY A 194 -3.70 -4.04 3.53
CA GLY A 194 -4.16 -3.10 4.56
C GLY A 194 -3.02 -2.35 5.22
N LEU A 195 -1.91 -3.02 5.53
CA LEU A 195 -0.70 -2.42 6.08
C LEU A 195 -0.08 -1.43 5.08
N ALA A 196 0.08 -1.86 3.83
CA ALA A 196 0.59 -1.01 2.75
C ALA A 196 -0.28 0.24 2.55
N ALA A 197 -1.60 0.08 2.48
CA ALA A 197 -2.53 1.21 2.37
C ALA A 197 -2.43 2.19 3.55
N GLY A 198 -2.26 1.68 4.77
CA GLY A 198 -2.08 2.49 5.97
C GLY A 198 -0.80 3.32 5.94
N ALA A 199 0.32 2.74 5.51
CA ALA A 199 1.60 3.44 5.35
C ALA A 199 1.50 4.52 4.27
N ILE A 200 0.94 4.18 3.10
CA ILE A 200 0.68 5.12 2.01
C ILE A 200 -0.18 6.30 2.50
N GLU A 201 -1.27 6.04 3.26
CA GLU A 201 -2.12 7.11 3.79
C GLU A 201 -1.36 8.06 4.73
N MET A 202 -0.45 7.52 5.56
CA MET A 202 0.34 8.36 6.48
C MET A 202 1.33 9.25 5.73
N VAL A 203 2.03 8.73 4.72
CA VAL A 203 2.94 9.53 3.88
C VAL A 203 2.13 10.53 3.04
N ALA A 204 1.01 10.13 2.44
CA ALA A 204 0.10 11.03 1.72
C ALA A 204 -0.33 12.23 2.58
N HIS A 205 -0.64 11.98 3.85
CA HIS A 205 -1.02 13.03 4.79
C HIS A 205 0.09 14.08 4.98
N THR A 206 1.36 13.68 5.06
CA THR A 206 2.49 14.62 5.19
C THR A 206 2.73 15.46 3.93
N LEU A 207 2.34 14.93 2.77
CA LEU A 207 2.45 15.59 1.47
C LEU A 207 1.23 16.47 1.13
N GLY A 208 0.23 16.56 2.02
CA GLY A 208 -1.03 17.27 1.75
C GLY A 208 -1.95 16.54 0.77
N ILE A 209 -1.66 15.28 0.47
CA ILE A 209 -2.49 14.40 -0.35
C ILE A 209 -3.59 13.81 0.52
N GLY A 210 -4.84 14.00 0.09
CA GLY A 210 -6.00 13.41 0.70
C GLY A 210 -6.25 12.00 0.21
N VAL A 211 -6.74 11.16 1.10
CA VAL A 211 -7.06 9.76 0.82
C VAL A 211 -8.53 9.48 1.18
N LEU A 212 -9.21 8.71 0.31
CA LEU A 212 -10.50 8.09 0.60
C LEU A 212 -10.46 6.60 0.26
N TYR A 213 -10.55 5.74 1.26
CA TYR A 213 -10.81 4.31 1.04
C TYR A 213 -12.19 4.12 0.44
N ASN A 214 -12.28 3.61 -0.79
CA ASN A 214 -13.51 3.49 -1.55
C ASN A 214 -13.96 2.04 -1.70
N GLY A 215 -14.73 1.57 -0.74
CA GLY A 215 -15.25 0.21 -0.74
C GLY A 215 -16.30 -0.06 -1.84
N TYR A 216 -17.01 0.96 -2.33
CA TYR A 216 -17.95 0.77 -3.43
C TYR A 216 -17.21 0.57 -4.75
N LEU A 217 -16.27 1.45 -5.09
CA LEU A 217 -15.48 1.32 -6.31
C LEU A 217 -14.70 0.00 -6.32
N ARG A 218 -14.09 -0.38 -5.18
CA ARG A 218 -13.41 -1.67 -5.06
C ARG A 218 -14.30 -2.84 -5.47
N ARG A 219 -15.53 -2.91 -4.93
CA ARG A 219 -16.46 -4.00 -5.23
C ARG A 219 -16.94 -3.98 -6.68
N VAL A 220 -17.15 -2.79 -7.24
CA VAL A 220 -17.54 -2.63 -8.64
C VAL A 220 -16.43 -3.15 -9.56
N VAL A 221 -15.20 -2.72 -9.34
CA VAL A 221 -14.03 -3.14 -10.13
C VAL A 221 -13.82 -4.66 -10.02
N ASP A 222 -13.88 -5.21 -8.81
CA ASP A 222 -13.73 -6.64 -8.57
C ASP A 222 -14.81 -7.49 -9.29
N SER A 223 -16.01 -6.92 -9.50
CA SER A 223 -17.14 -7.58 -10.18
C SER A 223 -17.19 -7.30 -11.69
N CYS A 224 -16.38 -6.38 -12.22
CA CYS A 224 -16.38 -5.98 -13.62
C CYS A 224 -15.32 -6.77 -14.40
N PRO A 225 -15.71 -7.71 -15.30
CA PRO A 225 -14.75 -8.50 -16.07
C PRO A 225 -13.79 -7.64 -16.90
N ALA A 226 -14.29 -6.55 -17.50
CA ALA A 226 -13.48 -5.65 -18.30
C ALA A 226 -12.44 -4.89 -17.45
N ALA A 227 -12.82 -4.46 -16.24
CA ALA A 227 -11.89 -3.82 -15.30
C ALA A 227 -10.84 -4.81 -14.77
N ARG A 228 -11.23 -6.04 -14.48
CA ARG A 228 -10.28 -7.10 -14.08
C ARG A 228 -9.27 -7.39 -15.19
N ALA A 229 -9.74 -7.44 -16.45
CA ALA A 229 -8.87 -7.62 -17.61
C ALA A 229 -7.95 -6.40 -17.84
N TYR A 230 -8.47 -5.18 -17.61
CA TYR A 230 -7.68 -3.95 -17.72
C TYR A 230 -6.44 -3.94 -16.84
N PHE A 231 -6.53 -4.51 -15.63
CA PHE A 231 -5.42 -4.61 -14.68
C PHE A 231 -4.70 -5.96 -14.70
N ASP A 232 -5.08 -6.89 -15.56
CA ASP A 232 -4.56 -8.27 -15.53
C ASP A 232 -4.67 -8.89 -14.11
N MET A 233 -5.84 -8.69 -13.48
CA MET A 233 -6.11 -9.18 -12.13
C MET A 233 -6.23 -10.70 -12.11
N SER A 234 -5.45 -11.35 -11.26
CA SER A 234 -5.57 -12.80 -11.04
C SER A 234 -6.49 -13.11 -9.85
N ASP A 235 -7.10 -14.30 -9.87
CA ASP A 235 -7.92 -14.77 -8.74
C ASP A 235 -7.06 -15.11 -7.50
N GLU A 236 -5.76 -15.34 -7.69
CA GLU A 236 -4.81 -15.62 -6.61
C GLU A 236 -4.48 -14.36 -5.79
N ARG A 237 -4.53 -13.18 -6.44
CA ARG A 237 -4.38 -11.88 -5.80
C ARG A 237 -5.75 -11.21 -5.79
N GLY A 238 -6.43 -11.21 -4.67
CA GLY A 238 -7.68 -10.46 -4.54
C GLY A 238 -7.46 -8.94 -4.61
N LEU A 239 -8.41 -8.20 -5.17
CA LEU A 239 -8.46 -6.75 -5.05
C LEU A 239 -8.89 -6.37 -3.63
N ASN A 240 -7.95 -5.94 -2.79
CA ASN A 240 -8.18 -5.76 -1.37
C ASN A 240 -8.50 -4.31 -1.01
N VAL A 241 -7.81 -3.35 -1.63
CA VAL A 241 -7.95 -1.93 -1.31
C VAL A 241 -8.16 -1.11 -2.58
N CYS A 242 -9.01 -0.08 -2.48
CA CYS A 242 -9.13 1.00 -3.44
C CYS A 242 -9.06 2.33 -2.69
N MET A 243 -8.15 3.21 -3.10
CA MET A 243 -7.93 4.53 -2.55
C MET A 243 -8.12 5.59 -3.63
N LEU A 244 -9.01 6.55 -3.40
CA LEU A 244 -9.04 7.78 -4.19
C LEU A 244 -8.01 8.75 -3.60
N LEU A 245 -7.20 9.35 -4.45
CA LEU A 245 -6.06 10.18 -4.08
C LEU A 245 -6.10 11.53 -4.80
N GLY A 246 -5.62 12.58 -4.15
CA GLY A 246 -5.45 13.91 -4.74
C GLY A 246 -5.16 14.95 -3.68
N TYR A 247 -4.61 16.09 -4.09
CA TYR A 247 -4.38 17.19 -3.13
C TYR A 247 -5.69 17.68 -2.54
N GLN A 248 -5.67 17.94 -1.21
CA GLN A 248 -6.88 18.32 -0.49
C GLN A 248 -7.38 19.71 -0.91
N GLN A 249 -8.65 19.81 -1.31
CA GLN A 249 -9.28 21.08 -1.62
C GLN A 249 -9.72 21.85 -0.35
N LYS A 250 -10.08 21.11 0.72
CA LYS A 250 -10.59 21.67 1.97
C LYS A 250 -9.60 21.57 3.10
N ARG A 251 -9.43 22.63 3.87
CA ARG A 251 -8.63 22.63 5.09
C ARG A 251 -9.48 22.19 6.28
N TYR A 252 -8.95 21.32 7.10
CA TYR A 252 -9.50 20.95 8.40
C TYR A 252 -8.74 21.65 9.52
N TYR A 253 -9.41 21.95 10.61
CA TYR A 253 -8.83 22.74 11.72
C TYR A 253 -8.77 21.97 13.03
N ARG A 254 -9.41 20.79 13.11
CA ARG A 254 -9.49 19.98 14.33
C ARG A 254 -9.55 18.51 14.00
N THR A 255 -9.13 17.68 14.95
CA THR A 255 -9.34 16.23 14.91
C THR A 255 -10.84 15.91 15.00
N ALA A 256 -11.26 14.76 14.43
CA ALA A 256 -12.62 14.26 14.63
C ALA A 256 -12.72 13.48 15.96
N PRO A 257 -13.83 13.64 16.71
CA PRO A 257 -14.04 12.83 17.92
C PRO A 257 -14.19 11.36 17.56
N ARG A 258 -13.68 10.50 18.44
CA ARG A 258 -13.76 9.03 18.31
C ARG A 258 -14.25 8.45 19.64
N ARG A 259 -14.87 7.28 19.58
CA ARG A 259 -15.10 6.48 20.77
C ARG A 259 -13.76 5.99 21.31
N PHE A 260 -13.63 5.92 22.64
CA PHE A 260 -12.48 5.26 23.24
C PHE A 260 -12.49 3.77 22.85
N PRO A 261 -11.34 3.19 22.46
CA PRO A 261 -11.30 1.77 22.11
C PRO A 261 -11.63 0.90 23.33
N SER A 262 -12.33 -0.22 23.09
CA SER A 262 -12.51 -1.23 24.11
C SER A 262 -11.19 -1.99 24.29
N VAL A 263 -10.67 -1.99 25.52
CA VAL A 263 -9.42 -2.68 25.87
C VAL A 263 -9.72 -3.62 27.02
N VAL A 264 -9.32 -4.88 26.89
CA VAL A 264 -9.37 -5.88 27.96
C VAL A 264 -7.95 -6.21 28.37
N LEU A 265 -7.60 -5.86 29.60
CA LEU A 265 -6.34 -6.25 30.21
C LEU A 265 -6.56 -7.56 30.98
N ARG A 266 -5.72 -8.56 30.78
CA ARG A 266 -5.76 -9.86 31.43
C ARG A 266 -4.43 -10.17 32.10
#